data_51a6e20cff9cb65981d1e68776687073
#
_entry.id   51a6e20cff9cb65981d1e68776687073
#
_cell.length_a   1.000
_cell.length_b   1.000
_cell.length_c   1.000
_cell.angle_alpha   90.00
_cell.angle_beta   90.00
_cell.angle_gamma   90.00
#
_symmetry.space_group_name_H-M   'P 1'
#
loop_
_entity.id
_entity.type
_entity.pdbx_description
1 polymer ?
#
loop_
_entity_poly.entity_id
_entity_poly.type
_entity_poly.pdbx_seq_one_letter_code
_entity_poly.pdbx_strand_id
1 'polypeptide(L)'
;SGGQQQRVAIARALMMKPQVLLFDEPTAALDPEITAQVVDIIKELQQTGITQVIVTHEVNVAQKVATKVVYMEQGKIIEMGSADCFDNPKTEQFKQYLSHSE
;
A
#
# COMPACT_ATOMS: atom_id res chain seq x y z
N SER A 1 6.01 -9.99 -17.94
CA SER A 1 5.92 -8.63 -17.41
C SER A 1 5.91 -8.62 -15.89
N GLY A 2 6.20 -7.45 -15.30
CA GLY A 2 6.18 -7.29 -13.87
C GLY A 2 4.81 -7.54 -13.26
N GLY A 3 3.74 -7.14 -13.95
CA GLY A 3 2.38 -7.37 -13.51
C GLY A 3 2.00 -8.83 -13.47
N GLN A 4 2.43 -9.60 -14.47
CA GLN A 4 2.17 -11.03 -14.49
C GLN A 4 2.93 -11.75 -13.39
N GLN A 5 4.17 -11.36 -13.13
CA GLN A 5 4.96 -11.92 -12.05
C GLN A 5 4.32 -11.64 -10.69
N GLN A 6 3.79 -10.44 -10.50
CA GLN A 6 3.08 -10.09 -9.27
C GLN A 6 1.82 -10.92 -9.11
N ARG A 7 1.05 -11.13 -10.17
CA ARG A 7 -0.17 -11.96 -10.11
C ARG A 7 0.16 -13.39 -9.71
N VAL A 8 1.24 -13.96 -10.25
CA VAL A 8 1.66 -15.32 -9.90
C VAL A 8 2.07 -15.39 -8.43
N ALA A 9 2.85 -14.40 -7.96
CA ALA A 9 3.28 -14.35 -6.57
C ALA A 9 2.08 -14.27 -5.61
N ILE A 10 1.10 -13.42 -5.93
CA ILE A 10 -0.10 -13.27 -5.12
C ILE A 10 -0.91 -14.57 -5.12
N ALA A 11 -1.07 -15.20 -6.29
CA ALA A 11 -1.81 -16.46 -6.38
C ALA A 11 -1.16 -17.55 -5.52
N ARG A 12 0.17 -17.63 -5.55
CA ARG A 12 0.90 -18.60 -4.71
C ARG A 12 0.67 -18.33 -3.23
N ALA A 13 0.73 -17.05 -2.83
CA ALA A 13 0.49 -16.68 -1.44
C ALA A 13 -0.93 -17.06 -1.01
N LEU A 14 -1.92 -16.84 -1.86
CA LEU A 14 -3.31 -17.15 -1.57
C LEU A 14 -3.56 -18.66 -1.42
N MET A 15 -2.80 -19.49 -2.12
CA MET A 15 -2.94 -20.96 -1.98
C MET A 15 -2.62 -21.44 -0.57
N MET A 16 -1.87 -20.68 0.19
CA MET A 16 -1.56 -20.99 1.57
C MET A 16 -2.70 -20.62 2.54
N LYS A 17 -3.76 -20.03 2.04
CA LYS A 17 -4.94 -19.57 2.81
C LYS A 17 -4.56 -18.66 3.97
N PRO A 18 -3.84 -17.56 3.71
CA PRO A 18 -3.37 -16.68 4.77
C PRO A 18 -4.51 -15.86 5.36
N GLN A 19 -4.33 -15.44 6.61
CA GLN A 19 -5.20 -14.46 7.24
C GLN A 19 -4.71 -13.05 6.97
N VAL A 20 -3.41 -12.89 6.72
CA VAL A 20 -2.76 -11.60 6.47
C VAL A 20 -1.83 -11.75 5.28
N LEU A 21 -1.90 -10.79 4.35
CA LEU A 21 -0.96 -10.67 3.25
C LEU A 21 -0.07 -9.46 3.49
N LEU A 22 1.23 -9.65 3.32
CA LEU A 22 2.20 -8.55 3.41
C LEU A 22 2.73 -8.22 2.03
N PHE A 23 2.57 -6.97 1.62
CA PHE A 23 3.13 -6.44 0.39
C PHE A 23 4.24 -5.45 0.73
N ASP A 24 5.45 -5.74 0.30
CA ASP A 24 6.59 -4.85 0.53
C ASP A 24 6.96 -4.19 -0.79
N GLU A 25 6.65 -2.91 -0.92
CA GLU A 25 6.87 -2.11 -2.13
C GLU A 25 6.32 -2.81 -3.38
N PRO A 26 5.02 -3.14 -3.42
CA PRO A 26 4.49 -3.98 -4.50
C PRO A 26 4.52 -3.35 -5.88
N THR A 27 4.64 -2.03 -5.95
CA THR A 27 4.64 -1.29 -7.22
C THR A 27 5.99 -0.65 -7.53
N ALA A 28 7.02 -0.91 -6.73
CA ALA A 28 8.34 -0.33 -6.95
C ALA A 28 8.90 -0.76 -8.30
N ALA A 29 9.47 0.19 -9.03
CA ALA A 29 10.11 -0.03 -10.33
C ALA A 29 9.17 -0.54 -11.44
N LEU A 30 7.85 -0.44 -11.24
CA LEU A 30 6.87 -0.77 -12.27
C LEU A 30 6.42 0.51 -12.99
N ASP A 31 6.05 0.36 -14.28
CA ASP A 31 5.50 1.50 -15.01
C ASP A 31 4.06 1.79 -14.54
N PRO A 32 3.50 2.96 -14.90
CA PRO A 32 2.18 3.35 -14.39
C PRO A 32 1.05 2.40 -14.78
N GLU A 33 1.12 1.79 -15.95
CA GLU A 33 0.08 0.87 -16.40
C GLU A 33 0.09 -0.41 -15.56
N ILE A 34 1.26 -0.96 -15.30
CA ILE A 34 1.41 -2.17 -14.48
C ILE A 34 1.08 -1.85 -13.03
N THR A 35 1.48 -0.67 -12.54
CA THR A 35 1.12 -0.22 -11.20
C THR A 35 -0.40 -0.20 -11.02
N ALA A 36 -1.13 0.30 -12.01
CA ALA A 36 -2.59 0.32 -11.95
C ALA A 36 -3.18 -1.08 -11.85
N GLN A 37 -2.60 -2.05 -12.56
CA GLN A 37 -3.05 -3.44 -12.49
C GLN A 37 -2.82 -4.03 -11.09
N VAL A 38 -1.69 -3.75 -10.47
CA VAL A 38 -1.40 -4.22 -9.12
C VAL A 38 -2.36 -3.59 -8.10
N VAL A 39 -2.65 -2.30 -8.25
CA VAL A 39 -3.62 -1.61 -7.39
C VAL A 39 -5.00 -2.27 -7.52
N ASP A 40 -5.42 -2.61 -8.73
CA ASP A 40 -6.70 -3.28 -8.94
C ASP A 40 -6.75 -4.65 -8.24
N ILE A 41 -5.66 -5.41 -8.28
CA ILE A 41 -5.58 -6.69 -7.57
C ILE A 41 -5.74 -6.49 -6.07
N ILE A 42 -5.06 -5.49 -5.51
CA ILE A 42 -5.15 -5.18 -4.08
C ILE A 42 -6.60 -4.83 -3.71
N LYS A 43 -7.27 -4.04 -4.54
CA LYS A 43 -8.67 -3.69 -4.30
C LYS A 43 -9.60 -4.91 -4.39
N GLU A 44 -9.37 -5.79 -5.34
CA GLU A 44 -10.14 -7.03 -5.44
C GLU A 44 -9.96 -7.89 -4.18
N LEU A 45 -8.74 -7.98 -3.68
CA LEU A 45 -8.45 -8.73 -2.45
C LEU A 45 -9.12 -8.13 -1.23
N GLN A 46 -9.30 -6.82 -1.18
CA GLN A 46 -10.04 -6.17 -0.09
C GLN A 46 -11.46 -6.69 0.01
N GLN A 47 -12.06 -7.03 -1.12
CA GLN A 47 -13.43 -7.55 -1.15
C GLN A 47 -13.54 -8.95 -0.53
N THR A 48 -12.43 -9.67 -0.44
CA THR A 48 -12.43 -11.03 0.14
C THR A 48 -12.32 -11.03 1.67
N GLY A 49 -12.06 -9.88 2.27
CA GLY A 49 -11.90 -9.77 3.72
C GLY A 49 -10.53 -10.11 4.25
N ILE A 50 -9.57 -10.45 3.39
CA ILE A 50 -8.19 -10.70 3.82
C ILE A 50 -7.56 -9.40 4.28
N THR A 51 -6.93 -9.42 5.46
CA THR A 51 -6.17 -8.28 5.95
C THR A 51 -4.89 -8.13 5.14
N GLN A 52 -4.63 -6.92 4.67
CA GLN A 52 -3.43 -6.62 3.89
C GLN A 52 -2.61 -5.55 4.60
N VAL A 53 -1.30 -5.78 4.69
CA VAL A 53 -0.35 -4.78 5.17
C VAL A 53 0.52 -4.40 3.98
N ILE A 54 0.52 -3.13 3.61
CA ILE A 54 1.25 -2.66 2.44
C ILE A 54 2.28 -1.63 2.88
N VAL A 55 3.54 -1.92 2.60
CA VAL A 55 4.65 -1.00 2.87
C VAL A 55 5.05 -0.36 1.57
N THR A 56 4.97 0.97 1.48
CA THR A 56 5.29 1.68 0.25
C THR A 56 5.72 3.11 0.52
N HIS A 57 6.58 3.65 -0.36
CA HIS A 57 6.90 5.08 -0.42
C HIS A 57 5.98 5.83 -1.39
N GLU A 58 5.15 5.11 -2.14
CA GLU A 58 4.32 5.73 -3.17
C GLU A 58 2.99 6.17 -2.58
N VAL A 59 2.92 7.44 -2.21
CA VAL A 59 1.74 8.02 -1.59
C VAL A 59 0.50 7.84 -2.47
N ASN A 60 0.66 8.01 -3.79
CA ASN A 60 -0.46 7.83 -4.72
C ASN A 60 -1.08 6.45 -4.64
N VAL A 61 -0.25 5.42 -4.52
CA VAL A 61 -0.72 4.03 -4.37
C VAL A 61 -1.43 3.87 -3.04
N ALA A 62 -0.81 4.34 -1.96
CA ALA A 62 -1.38 4.23 -0.63
C ALA A 62 -2.75 4.91 -0.56
N GLN A 63 -2.89 6.09 -1.15
CA GLN A 63 -4.17 6.81 -1.17
C GLN A 63 -5.29 6.03 -1.84
N LYS A 64 -4.95 5.21 -2.83
CA LYS A 64 -5.95 4.45 -3.58
C LYS A 64 -6.44 3.20 -2.85
N VAL A 65 -5.62 2.64 -1.96
CA VAL A 65 -5.91 1.32 -1.38
C VAL A 65 -6.05 1.33 0.14
N ALA A 66 -5.54 2.33 0.84
CA ALA A 66 -5.49 2.30 2.29
C ALA A 66 -6.85 2.56 2.93
N THR A 67 -7.16 1.77 3.96
CA THR A 67 -8.25 2.08 4.88
C THR A 67 -7.69 2.60 6.19
N LYS A 68 -6.49 2.16 6.54
CA LYS A 68 -5.75 2.63 7.71
C LYS A 68 -4.34 2.98 7.28
N VAL A 69 -3.82 4.07 7.81
CA VAL A 69 -2.51 4.61 7.46
C VAL A 69 -1.62 4.63 8.69
N VAL A 70 -0.38 4.19 8.53
CA VAL A 70 0.65 4.27 9.56
C VAL A 70 1.86 4.93 8.92
N TYR A 71 2.23 6.11 9.42
CA TYR A 71 3.44 6.80 8.97
C TYR A 71 4.57 6.56 9.96
N MET A 72 5.69 6.09 9.46
CA MET A 72 6.84 5.72 10.29
C MET A 72 8.09 6.46 9.85
N GLU A 73 8.94 6.80 10.83
CA GLU A 73 10.29 7.32 10.60
C GLU A 73 11.24 6.67 11.59
N GLN A 74 12.38 6.21 11.08
CA GLN A 74 13.45 5.65 11.92
C GLN A 74 12.95 4.58 12.88
N GLY A 75 12.08 3.70 12.39
CA GLY A 75 11.56 2.60 13.17
C GLY A 75 10.48 2.97 14.19
N LYS A 76 10.01 4.22 14.17
CA LYS A 76 8.99 4.69 15.11
C LYS A 76 7.72 5.07 14.38
N ILE A 77 6.58 4.79 15.00
CA ILE A 77 5.28 5.25 14.50
C ILE A 77 5.14 6.73 14.86
N ILE A 78 4.99 7.57 13.84
CA ILE A 78 4.82 9.01 14.02
C ILE A 78 3.35 9.39 14.02
N GLU A 79 2.58 8.80 13.10
CA GLU A 79 1.16 9.12 12.99
C GLU A 79 0.38 7.90 12.51
N MET A 80 -0.84 7.75 12.98
CA MET A 80 -1.70 6.63 12.64
C MET A 80 -3.14 7.11 12.57
N GLY A 81 -3.88 6.63 11.57
CA GLY A 81 -5.28 7.01 11.42
C GLY A 81 -5.90 6.38 10.20
N SER A 82 -7.08 6.88 9.81
CA SER A 82 -7.75 6.44 8.59
C SER A 82 -7.11 7.10 7.36
N ALA A 83 -7.61 6.74 6.16
CA ALA A 83 -7.14 7.35 4.92
C ALA A 83 -7.29 8.88 4.92
N ASP A 84 -8.14 9.42 5.77
CA ASP A 84 -8.31 10.87 5.93
C ASP A 84 -7.01 11.57 6.34
N CYS A 85 -6.05 10.84 6.92
CA CYS A 85 -4.73 11.39 7.27
C CYS A 85 -4.00 12.00 6.07
N PHE A 86 -4.25 11.52 4.86
CA PHE A 86 -3.61 12.06 3.66
C PHE A 86 -4.06 13.48 3.38
N ASP A 87 -5.32 13.78 3.63
CA ASP A 87 -5.88 15.12 3.40
C ASP A 87 -5.71 16.03 4.61
N ASN A 88 -5.67 15.42 5.80
CA ASN A 88 -5.61 16.15 7.08
C ASN A 88 -4.53 15.56 7.98
N PRO A 89 -3.24 15.66 7.58
CA PRO A 89 -2.15 15.16 8.42
C PRO A 89 -2.06 15.96 9.71
N LYS A 90 -1.79 15.30 10.83
CA LYS A 90 -1.78 15.93 12.15
C LYS A 90 -0.39 16.30 12.61
N THR A 91 0.63 15.53 12.23
CA THR A 91 2.00 15.79 12.66
C THR A 91 2.74 16.61 11.60
N GLU A 92 3.70 17.42 12.06
CA GLU A 92 4.55 18.17 11.14
C GLU A 92 5.36 17.23 10.25
N GLN A 93 5.83 16.13 10.80
CA GLN A 93 6.62 15.16 10.06
C GLN A 93 5.83 14.61 8.88
N PHE A 94 4.57 14.22 9.09
CA PHE A 94 3.76 13.67 8.01
C PHE A 94 3.37 14.75 7.00
N LYS A 95 3.07 15.96 7.47
CA LYS A 95 2.80 17.09 6.58
C LYS A 95 3.98 17.34 5.64
N GLN A 96 5.19 17.36 6.17
CA GLN A 96 6.40 17.57 5.36
C GLN A 96 6.62 16.43 4.38
N TYR A 97 6.43 15.20 4.85
CA TYR A 97 6.57 14.02 3.99
C TYR A 97 5.61 14.10 2.80
N LEU A 98 4.35 14.40 3.06
CA LEU A 98 3.33 14.49 2.00
C LEU A 98 3.59 15.64 1.03
N SER A 99 4.14 16.76 1.50
CA SER A 99 4.44 17.91 0.67
C SER A 99 5.57 17.62 -0.32
N HIS A 100 6.43 16.65 -0.04
CA HIS A 100 7.53 16.25 -0.91
C HIS A 100 7.23 15.01 -1.74
N SER A 101 6.04 14.43 -1.56
CA SER A 101 5.64 13.18 -2.23
C SER A 101 4.63 13.50 -3.33
N GLU A 102 5.06 13.38 -4.56
CA GLU A 102 4.17 13.58 -5.71
C GLU A 102 4.25 12.45 -6.70
#